data_b7b29999d7587afcc44aef2e614814ff
#
_entry.id   b7b29999d7587afcc44aef2e614814ff
#
_cell.length_a   1.000
_cell.length_b   1.000
_cell.length_c   1.000
_cell.angle_alpha   90.00
_cell.angle_beta   90.00
_cell.angle_gamma   90.00
#
_symmetry.space_group_name_H-M   'P 1'
#
loop_
_entity.id
_entity.type
_entity.pdbx_description
1 polymer ?
#
loop_
_entity_poly.entity_id
_entity_poly.type
_entity_poly.pdbx_seq_one_letter_code
_entity_poly.pdbx_strand_id
1 'polypeptide(L)'
;EFKAFFPENAVEYFVSYYDYYQPEAYIPSTDTFIEKDSAINEEIDKLRLSATRSLLDRDDVIIVSSVSCIYGLGSPETYEGMMLALEEGKSIKRDELLRKLVDMQFERKDVDFHRACFRVRGDVVDVFPSYEEDVAIRIEFFGDEVDAIHEIDALRGVKLRKMPRVTIYPATHYVTDAQTRKRAMETIRVELRERLAELNQQGKVLESKRLEQRTMLDLEMMEEIGYCQGVENYSRHLSGRVPGEPPPSLIEYFPEDFLLIIDESHITVSQIGGMYRGDRARKSTLVEHGFRLPSALDNRPLKFEEFEKYMGCTVFVSATPGSYELEHSHGEVVEQIIRPTGLVDPDVEVRPATNQVADLLGEIKKQVDRRERTLVTTLTKRLSEELTNHIRSNGVNVKYLHSDIDTLERIEILRELRQGVVDVVVGINLLREGLDLPEVSLVAILDADKEGFLRSDRSLIQTIGRAARNVGGRVIMYADKITGSMARAMEETARRRQVQERYNMDHGITPQTVKKE
;
A
#
# COMPACT_ATOMS: atom_id res chain seq x y z
N GLU A 1 7.48 13.47 6.19
CA GLU A 1 8.70 14.00 5.55
C GLU A 1 8.34 14.84 4.31
N PHE A 2 7.65 14.30 3.28
CA PHE A 2 7.31 15.07 2.07
C PHE A 2 6.51 16.34 2.38
N LYS A 3 5.54 16.33 3.31
CA LYS A 3 4.83 17.54 3.75
C LYS A 3 5.77 18.60 4.34
N ALA A 4 6.87 18.19 4.98
CA ALA A 4 7.86 19.12 5.50
C ALA A 4 8.78 19.70 4.40
N PHE A 5 9.04 18.92 3.34
CA PHE A 5 9.82 19.39 2.19
C PHE A 5 9.00 20.25 1.22
N PHE A 6 7.72 19.99 1.12
CA PHE A 6 6.77 20.62 0.19
C PHE A 6 5.55 21.17 0.94
N PRO A 7 5.73 22.18 1.81
CA PRO A 7 4.66 22.65 2.70
C PRO A 7 3.48 23.32 1.98
N GLU A 8 3.70 23.82 0.78
CA GLU A 8 2.71 24.53 -0.03
C GLU A 8 1.96 23.60 -1.01
N ASN A 9 2.52 22.41 -1.28
CA ASN A 9 1.98 21.44 -2.21
C ASN A 9 0.94 20.51 -1.53
N ALA A 10 0.05 19.93 -2.32
CA ALA A 10 -0.80 18.86 -1.84
C ALA A 10 0.02 17.57 -1.76
N VAL A 11 0.39 17.18 -0.55
CA VAL A 11 1.09 15.92 -0.30
C VAL A 11 0.14 14.91 0.31
N GLU A 12 -0.19 13.90 -0.45
CA GLU A 12 -1.24 12.92 -0.14
C GLU A 12 -0.68 11.52 0.03
N TYR A 13 -1.46 10.67 0.70
CA TYR A 13 -1.09 9.28 1.01
C TYR A 13 -2.13 8.30 0.47
N PHE A 14 -1.69 7.31 -0.31
CA PHE A 14 -2.58 6.34 -0.93
C PHE A 14 -2.06 4.92 -0.77
N VAL A 15 -2.58 4.20 0.22
CA VAL A 15 -2.20 2.81 0.51
C VAL A 15 -3.43 1.92 0.59
N SER A 16 -3.26 0.63 0.82
CA SER A 16 -4.39 -0.25 1.11
C SER A 16 -5.12 0.21 2.37
N TYR A 17 -6.44 0.35 2.27
CA TYR A 17 -7.29 0.83 3.38
C TYR A 17 -7.81 -0.29 4.28
N TYR A 18 -7.28 -1.50 4.15
CA TYR A 18 -7.63 -2.62 5.00
C TYR A 18 -6.63 -2.78 6.15
N ASP A 19 -7.11 -2.73 7.40
CA ASP A 19 -6.34 -3.16 8.58
C ASP A 19 -6.17 -4.67 8.58
N TYR A 20 -7.22 -5.37 8.15
CA TYR A 20 -7.25 -6.80 7.93
C TYR A 20 -7.96 -7.11 6.61
N TYR A 21 -7.39 -8.02 5.83
CA TYR A 21 -7.96 -8.44 4.56
C TYR A 21 -7.78 -9.94 4.31
N GLN A 22 -8.88 -10.67 4.36
CA GLN A 22 -8.97 -12.05 3.89
C GLN A 22 -9.74 -12.07 2.58
N PRO A 23 -9.09 -12.32 1.45
CA PRO A 23 -9.79 -12.39 0.18
C PRO A 23 -10.71 -13.59 0.13
N GLU A 24 -11.84 -13.43 -0.56
CA GLU A 24 -12.71 -14.54 -0.91
C GLU A 24 -11.93 -15.61 -1.69
N ALA A 25 -12.04 -16.86 -1.28
CA ALA A 25 -11.36 -17.97 -1.93
C ALA A 25 -12.16 -19.27 -1.84
N TYR A 26 -11.88 -20.21 -2.73
CA TYR A 26 -12.44 -21.55 -2.66
C TYR A 26 -11.33 -22.59 -2.82
N ILE A 27 -11.36 -23.59 -1.96
CA ILE A 27 -10.39 -24.71 -1.95
C ILE A 27 -11.14 -25.98 -2.41
N PRO A 28 -11.03 -26.37 -3.69
CA PRO A 28 -11.79 -27.50 -4.24
C PRO A 28 -11.50 -28.84 -3.56
N SER A 29 -10.26 -29.06 -3.11
CA SER A 29 -9.84 -30.32 -2.49
C SER A 29 -10.53 -30.62 -1.15
N THR A 30 -10.98 -29.59 -0.45
CA THR A 30 -11.66 -29.70 0.86
C THR A 30 -13.10 -29.18 0.82
N ASP A 31 -13.59 -28.79 -0.36
CA ASP A 31 -14.88 -28.10 -0.54
C ASP A 31 -15.09 -26.96 0.46
N THR A 32 -14.03 -26.15 0.67
CA THR A 32 -14.04 -25.08 1.66
C THR A 32 -14.15 -23.74 0.97
N PHE A 33 -15.25 -23.02 1.21
CA PHE A 33 -15.40 -21.64 0.80
C PHE A 33 -14.94 -20.72 1.95
N ILE A 34 -14.03 -19.83 1.63
CA ILE A 34 -13.55 -18.77 2.52
C ILE A 34 -14.26 -17.50 2.10
N GLU A 35 -15.10 -16.99 2.98
CA GLU A 35 -15.78 -15.72 2.74
C GLU A 35 -14.79 -14.55 2.84
N LYS A 36 -15.05 -13.48 2.04
CA LYS A 36 -14.28 -12.23 2.18
C LYS A 36 -14.53 -11.66 3.58
N ASP A 37 -13.45 -11.45 4.30
CA ASP A 37 -13.46 -10.75 5.56
C ASP A 37 -12.48 -9.59 5.52
N SER A 38 -12.90 -8.41 5.95
CA SER A 38 -12.07 -7.22 5.89
C SER A 38 -12.51 -6.18 6.90
N ALA A 39 -11.54 -5.56 7.54
CA ALA A 39 -11.72 -4.36 8.36
C ALA A 39 -11.15 -3.16 7.62
N ILE A 40 -11.99 -2.17 7.33
CA ILE A 40 -11.59 -0.93 6.67
C ILE A 40 -11.08 0.04 7.72
N ASN A 41 -9.91 0.61 7.48
CA ASN A 41 -9.37 1.72 8.25
C ASN A 41 -9.98 3.02 7.71
N GLU A 42 -10.85 3.64 8.49
CA GLU A 42 -11.55 4.87 8.09
C GLU A 42 -10.60 6.05 7.86
N GLU A 43 -9.49 6.12 8.59
CA GLU A 43 -8.49 7.18 8.41
C GLU A 43 -7.78 7.04 7.06
N ILE A 44 -7.40 5.81 6.70
CA ILE A 44 -6.77 5.55 5.39
C ILE A 44 -7.77 5.73 4.25
N ASP A 45 -9.03 5.36 4.43
CA ASP A 45 -10.08 5.62 3.45
C ASP A 45 -10.25 7.11 3.18
N LYS A 46 -10.30 7.94 4.23
CA LYS A 46 -10.30 9.40 4.16
C LYS A 46 -9.10 9.92 3.35
N LEU A 47 -7.89 9.43 3.63
CA LEU A 47 -6.67 9.85 2.93
C LEU A 47 -6.71 9.47 1.43
N ARG A 48 -7.29 8.33 1.07
CA ARG A 48 -7.45 7.92 -0.33
C ARG A 48 -8.42 8.84 -1.09
N LEU A 49 -9.52 9.21 -0.47
CA LEU A 49 -10.48 10.16 -1.03
C LEU A 49 -9.90 11.57 -1.15
N SER A 50 -9.08 11.99 -0.17
CA SER A 50 -8.33 13.23 -0.24
C SER A 50 -7.34 13.24 -1.42
N ALA A 51 -6.65 12.13 -1.66
CA ALA A 51 -5.69 12.01 -2.75
C ALA A 51 -6.36 12.18 -4.13
N THR A 52 -7.45 11.49 -4.39
CA THR A 52 -8.18 11.63 -5.67
C THR A 52 -8.80 13.00 -5.85
N ARG A 53 -9.34 13.60 -4.77
CA ARG A 53 -9.80 14.99 -4.80
C ARG A 53 -8.68 15.95 -5.17
N SER A 54 -7.53 15.84 -4.51
CA SER A 54 -6.38 16.72 -4.77
C SER A 54 -5.92 16.67 -6.22
N LEU A 55 -5.91 15.47 -6.83
CA LEU A 55 -5.57 15.29 -8.25
C LEU A 55 -6.56 15.97 -9.21
N LEU A 56 -7.84 16.10 -8.81
CA LEU A 56 -8.86 16.79 -9.61
C LEU A 56 -8.88 18.31 -9.37
N ASP A 57 -8.42 18.77 -8.20
CA ASP A 57 -8.50 20.18 -7.80
C ASP A 57 -7.22 20.97 -8.07
N ARG A 58 -6.04 20.30 -8.15
CA ARG A 58 -4.73 20.93 -8.11
C ARG A 58 -3.74 20.29 -9.09
N ASP A 59 -2.80 21.09 -9.57
CA ASP A 59 -1.72 20.66 -10.47
C ASP A 59 -0.40 20.38 -9.73
N ASP A 60 -0.31 20.75 -8.44
CA ASP A 60 0.90 20.67 -7.61
C ASP A 60 0.81 19.53 -6.58
N VAL A 61 0.40 18.34 -7.02
CA VAL A 61 0.10 17.19 -6.15
C VAL A 61 1.25 16.20 -6.11
N ILE A 62 1.60 15.76 -4.91
CA ILE A 62 2.55 14.66 -4.67
C ILE A 62 1.80 13.54 -3.96
N ILE A 63 1.75 12.36 -4.59
CA ILE A 63 1.14 11.18 -3.96
C ILE A 63 2.21 10.18 -3.56
N VAL A 64 2.25 9.84 -2.28
CA VAL A 64 3.04 8.70 -1.79
C VAL A 64 2.12 7.50 -1.69
N SER A 65 2.34 6.49 -2.53
CA SER A 65 1.47 5.32 -2.60
C SER A 65 2.22 4.00 -2.43
N SER A 66 1.48 2.98 -1.98
CA SER A 66 1.92 1.60 -2.13
C SER A 66 1.49 1.06 -3.51
N VAL A 67 1.87 -0.18 -3.81
CA VAL A 67 1.40 -0.87 -5.03
C VAL A 67 -0.13 -1.03 -5.12
N SER A 68 -0.87 -0.64 -4.09
CA SER A 68 -2.34 -0.58 -4.16
C SER A 68 -2.87 0.39 -5.22
N CYS A 69 -2.04 1.32 -5.70
CA CYS A 69 -2.38 2.26 -6.78
C CYS A 69 -2.72 1.59 -8.11
N ILE A 70 -2.29 0.34 -8.34
CA ILE A 70 -2.61 -0.41 -9.57
C ILE A 70 -3.93 -1.21 -9.49
N TYR A 71 -4.61 -1.20 -8.35
CA TYR A 71 -5.92 -1.84 -8.21
C TYR A 71 -7.04 -0.95 -8.71
N GLY A 72 -8.14 -1.60 -9.13
CA GLY A 72 -9.32 -0.91 -9.65
C GLY A 72 -9.90 0.11 -8.66
N LEU A 73 -10.17 1.29 -9.18
CA LEU A 73 -10.92 2.39 -8.57
C LEU A 73 -12.13 2.71 -9.45
N GLY A 74 -12.99 3.64 -9.03
CA GLY A 74 -13.94 4.26 -9.93
C GLY A 74 -13.23 5.05 -11.04
N SER A 75 -13.85 5.17 -12.23
CA SER A 75 -13.22 5.96 -13.29
C SER A 75 -13.19 7.45 -12.93
N PRO A 76 -12.11 8.16 -13.31
CA PRO A 76 -12.02 9.61 -13.10
C PRO A 76 -13.23 10.35 -13.69
N GLU A 77 -13.64 9.99 -14.90
CA GLU A 77 -14.76 10.66 -15.61
C GLU A 77 -16.09 10.45 -14.87
N THR A 78 -16.35 9.24 -14.35
CA THR A 78 -17.56 8.97 -13.56
C THR A 78 -17.52 9.71 -12.24
N TYR A 79 -16.37 9.73 -11.57
CA TYR A 79 -16.19 10.41 -10.29
C TYR A 79 -16.33 11.92 -10.45
N GLU A 80 -15.71 12.52 -11.47
CA GLU A 80 -15.82 13.93 -11.82
C GLU A 80 -17.26 14.29 -12.25
N GLY A 81 -17.89 13.47 -13.06
CA GLY A 81 -19.28 13.68 -13.50
C GLY A 81 -20.31 13.67 -12.38
N MET A 82 -19.98 13.06 -11.24
CA MET A 82 -20.82 13.02 -10.03
C MET A 82 -20.53 14.15 -9.05
N MET A 83 -19.50 14.97 -9.27
CA MET A 83 -19.20 16.12 -8.39
C MET A 83 -20.35 17.14 -8.38
N LEU A 84 -20.55 17.76 -7.23
CA LEU A 84 -21.57 18.78 -7.02
C LEU A 84 -20.92 20.15 -6.79
N ALA A 85 -20.88 20.97 -7.84
CA ALA A 85 -20.43 22.35 -7.74
C ALA A 85 -21.60 23.27 -7.33
N LEU A 86 -21.41 23.99 -6.23
CA LEU A 86 -22.35 24.98 -5.70
C LEU A 86 -21.72 26.36 -5.66
N GLU A 87 -22.51 27.39 -5.93
CA GLU A 87 -22.09 28.78 -5.92
C GLU A 87 -23.18 29.65 -5.33
N GLU A 88 -22.82 30.61 -4.51
CA GLU A 88 -23.72 31.59 -3.91
C GLU A 88 -24.47 32.36 -5.02
N GLY A 89 -25.78 32.53 -4.85
CA GLY A 89 -26.66 33.19 -5.83
C GLY A 89 -27.13 32.29 -6.98
N LYS A 90 -26.67 31.03 -7.08
CA LYS A 90 -27.16 30.11 -8.10
C LYS A 90 -28.41 29.35 -7.64
N SER A 91 -29.31 29.13 -8.59
CA SER A 91 -30.57 28.39 -8.33
C SER A 91 -30.32 26.89 -8.45
N ILE A 92 -30.64 26.17 -7.38
CA ILE A 92 -30.80 24.72 -7.33
C ILE A 92 -31.90 24.40 -6.31
N LYS A 93 -32.83 23.52 -6.66
CA LYS A 93 -33.85 23.08 -5.71
C LYS A 93 -33.23 22.25 -4.61
N ARG A 94 -33.58 22.54 -3.35
CA ARG A 94 -33.09 21.78 -2.20
C ARG A 94 -33.26 20.27 -2.38
N ASP A 95 -34.44 19.81 -2.82
CA ASP A 95 -34.73 18.40 -3.03
C ASP A 95 -33.90 17.77 -4.18
N GLU A 96 -33.46 18.57 -5.15
CA GLU A 96 -32.53 18.14 -6.18
C GLU A 96 -31.12 17.95 -5.57
N LEU A 97 -30.67 18.91 -4.74
CA LEU A 97 -29.43 18.77 -4.00
C LEU A 97 -29.40 17.49 -3.15
N LEU A 98 -30.49 17.23 -2.40
CA LEU A 98 -30.56 16.05 -1.53
C LEU A 98 -30.51 14.75 -2.34
N ARG A 99 -31.16 14.68 -3.50
CA ARG A 99 -31.06 13.50 -4.38
C ARG A 99 -29.65 13.31 -4.90
N LYS A 100 -29.00 14.39 -5.36
CA LYS A 100 -27.59 14.32 -5.80
C LYS A 100 -26.66 13.81 -4.70
N LEU A 101 -26.84 14.27 -3.46
CA LEU A 101 -26.05 13.77 -2.32
C LEU A 101 -26.25 12.26 -2.09
N VAL A 102 -27.49 11.77 -2.19
CA VAL A 102 -27.80 10.34 -2.10
C VAL A 102 -27.17 9.56 -3.26
N ASP A 103 -27.26 10.06 -4.50
CA ASP A 103 -26.61 9.46 -5.67
C ASP A 103 -25.08 9.42 -5.52
N MET A 104 -24.49 10.42 -4.84
CA MET A 104 -23.08 10.49 -4.47
C MET A 104 -22.71 9.59 -3.27
N GLN A 105 -23.65 8.77 -2.77
CA GLN A 105 -23.49 7.83 -1.65
C GLN A 105 -23.30 8.51 -0.29
N PHE A 106 -23.78 9.75 -0.10
CA PHE A 106 -23.92 10.34 1.24
C PHE A 106 -25.15 9.79 1.95
N GLU A 107 -25.00 9.48 3.23
CA GLU A 107 -26.12 9.07 4.08
C GLU A 107 -26.79 10.28 4.75
N ARG A 108 -28.12 10.27 4.86
CA ARG A 108 -28.83 11.25 5.68
C ARG A 108 -28.80 10.87 7.15
N LYS A 109 -28.15 11.67 7.98
CA LYS A 109 -28.03 11.48 9.44
C LYS A 109 -28.29 12.80 10.16
N ASP A 110 -29.52 12.97 10.67
CA ASP A 110 -29.90 14.22 11.32
C ASP A 110 -29.36 14.33 12.76
N VAL A 111 -29.00 13.21 13.41
CA VAL A 111 -28.52 13.13 14.81
C VAL A 111 -27.04 12.77 14.87
N ASP A 112 -26.66 11.66 14.28
CA ASP A 112 -25.27 11.16 14.28
C ASP A 112 -24.53 11.66 13.02
N PHE A 113 -24.02 12.90 13.09
CA PHE A 113 -23.41 13.58 11.96
C PHE A 113 -21.91 13.31 11.89
N HIS A 114 -21.50 12.48 10.96
CA HIS A 114 -20.11 12.05 10.73
C HIS A 114 -19.73 12.15 9.25
N ARG A 115 -18.51 11.77 8.88
CA ARG A 115 -18.04 11.77 7.49
C ARG A 115 -19.00 11.02 6.56
N ALA A 116 -19.06 11.46 5.31
CA ALA A 116 -19.94 10.92 4.29
C ALA A 116 -21.45 11.00 4.62
N CYS A 117 -21.85 11.92 5.52
CA CYS A 117 -23.24 12.17 5.88
C CYS A 117 -23.67 13.59 5.53
N PHE A 118 -24.98 13.76 5.39
CA PHE A 118 -25.60 15.08 5.37
C PHE A 118 -26.80 15.13 6.33
N ARG A 119 -27.12 16.32 6.80
CA ARG A 119 -28.32 16.57 7.61
C ARG A 119 -29.08 17.78 7.12
N VAL A 120 -30.39 17.82 7.37
CA VAL A 120 -31.30 18.87 6.89
C VAL A 120 -32.04 19.50 8.06
N ARG A 121 -32.00 20.82 8.16
CA ARG A 121 -32.70 21.59 9.19
C ARG A 121 -33.39 22.80 8.53
N GLY A 122 -34.67 22.64 8.13
CA GLY A 122 -35.39 23.67 7.40
C GLY A 122 -34.74 23.96 6.04
N ASP A 123 -34.31 25.19 5.84
CA ASP A 123 -33.63 25.64 4.63
C ASP A 123 -32.12 25.54 4.67
N VAL A 124 -31.60 24.80 5.65
CA VAL A 124 -30.14 24.57 5.83
C VAL A 124 -29.81 23.10 5.60
N VAL A 125 -28.82 22.85 4.76
CA VAL A 125 -28.24 21.53 4.53
C VAL A 125 -26.77 21.56 4.96
N ASP A 126 -26.40 20.72 5.93
CA ASP A 126 -25.01 20.51 6.31
C ASP A 126 -24.51 19.21 5.68
N VAL A 127 -23.40 19.26 4.97
CA VAL A 127 -22.74 18.10 4.36
C VAL A 127 -21.37 17.91 5.00
N PHE A 128 -21.09 16.70 5.50
CA PHE A 128 -19.78 16.35 6.01
C PHE A 128 -19.02 15.57 4.94
N PRO A 129 -18.06 16.18 4.24
CA PRO A 129 -17.32 15.52 3.17
C PRO A 129 -16.58 14.28 3.68
N SER A 130 -16.45 13.28 2.84
CA SER A 130 -15.78 12.00 3.17
C SER A 130 -14.27 12.13 3.36
N TYR A 131 -13.66 13.17 2.84
CA TYR A 131 -12.23 13.49 2.84
C TYR A 131 -11.82 14.52 3.92
N GLU A 132 -12.77 15.04 4.70
CA GLU A 132 -12.51 15.99 5.79
C GLU A 132 -12.60 15.30 7.16
N GLU A 133 -11.97 15.91 8.18
CA GLU A 133 -11.93 15.36 9.55
C GLU A 133 -12.83 16.13 10.51
N ASP A 134 -12.72 17.45 10.53
CA ASP A 134 -13.37 18.33 11.50
C ASP A 134 -14.28 19.39 10.84
N VAL A 135 -14.27 19.47 9.52
CA VAL A 135 -14.94 20.52 8.76
C VAL A 135 -16.11 19.97 7.96
N ALA A 136 -17.26 20.61 8.08
CA ALA A 136 -18.42 20.34 7.26
C ALA A 136 -18.82 21.59 6.47
N ILE A 137 -19.63 21.40 5.42
CA ILE A 137 -20.11 22.46 4.54
C ILE A 137 -21.57 22.73 4.87
N ARG A 138 -21.88 23.97 5.21
CA ARG A 138 -23.25 24.45 5.41
C ARG A 138 -23.72 25.20 4.20
N ILE A 139 -24.84 24.80 3.65
CA ILE A 139 -25.53 25.41 2.51
C ILE A 139 -26.84 25.97 3.02
N GLU A 140 -27.00 27.28 2.94
CA GLU A 140 -28.21 28.01 3.35
C GLU A 140 -28.99 28.37 2.11
N PHE A 141 -30.30 28.10 2.11
CA PHE A 141 -31.21 28.35 0.99
C PHE A 141 -32.15 29.51 1.29
N PHE A 142 -32.45 30.30 0.26
CA PHE A 142 -33.60 31.19 0.23
C PHE A 142 -34.48 30.79 -0.95
N GLY A 143 -35.56 30.05 -0.68
CA GLY A 143 -36.34 29.39 -1.72
C GLY A 143 -35.54 28.33 -2.48
N ASP A 144 -35.39 28.51 -3.79
CA ASP A 144 -34.63 27.63 -4.69
C ASP A 144 -33.22 28.21 -5.02
N GLU A 145 -32.75 29.21 -4.27
CA GLU A 145 -31.46 29.84 -4.48
C GLU A 145 -30.51 29.54 -3.30
N VAL A 146 -29.22 29.32 -3.58
CA VAL A 146 -28.18 29.19 -2.58
C VAL A 146 -27.85 30.59 -2.06
N ASP A 147 -28.31 30.91 -0.86
CA ASP A 147 -28.13 32.22 -0.22
C ASP A 147 -26.70 32.38 0.35
N ALA A 148 -26.20 31.35 0.97
CA ALA A 148 -24.82 31.36 1.52
C ALA A 148 -24.22 29.97 1.66
N ILE A 149 -22.89 29.88 1.53
CA ILE A 149 -22.12 28.68 1.76
C ILE A 149 -21.06 28.97 2.83
N HIS A 150 -20.98 28.11 3.85
CA HIS A 150 -20.00 28.27 4.94
C HIS A 150 -19.28 26.96 5.22
N GLU A 151 -17.99 27.06 5.51
CA GLU A 151 -17.32 26.02 6.30
C GLU A 151 -17.79 26.13 7.76
N ILE A 152 -18.07 25.01 8.37
CA ILE A 152 -18.47 24.93 9.78
C ILE A 152 -17.61 23.88 10.51
N ASP A 153 -17.38 24.09 11.79
CA ASP A 153 -16.91 23.04 12.69
C ASP A 153 -17.98 21.93 12.76
N ALA A 154 -17.63 20.73 12.36
CA ALA A 154 -18.60 19.63 12.23
C ALA A 154 -19.24 19.25 13.57
N LEU A 155 -18.49 19.33 14.68
CA LEU A 155 -18.96 18.99 16.03
C LEU A 155 -19.82 20.10 16.63
N ARG A 156 -19.33 21.36 16.56
CA ARG A 156 -19.96 22.52 17.24
C ARG A 156 -21.00 23.21 16.36
N GLY A 157 -20.95 23.03 15.03
CA GLY A 157 -21.82 23.71 14.06
C GLY A 157 -21.54 25.21 13.92
N VAL A 158 -20.39 25.67 14.40
CA VAL A 158 -19.97 27.09 14.32
C VAL A 158 -19.43 27.39 12.94
N LYS A 159 -19.86 28.53 12.35
CA LYS A 159 -19.34 29.01 11.07
C LYS A 159 -17.87 29.43 11.22
N LEU A 160 -17.01 28.84 10.39
CA LEU A 160 -15.56 29.11 10.37
C LEU A 160 -15.24 30.13 9.28
N ARG A 161 -15.73 29.91 8.06
CA ARG A 161 -15.43 30.73 6.89
C ARG A 161 -16.61 30.76 5.93
N LYS A 162 -16.89 31.91 5.35
CA LYS A 162 -17.82 32.05 4.23
C LYS A 162 -17.10 31.74 2.92
N MET A 163 -17.74 31.01 2.03
CA MET A 163 -17.21 30.63 0.71
C MET A 163 -18.15 31.08 -0.40
N PRO A 164 -17.66 31.65 -1.50
CA PRO A 164 -18.50 32.02 -2.64
C PRO A 164 -18.93 30.79 -3.46
N ARG A 165 -18.14 29.71 -3.41
CA ARG A 165 -18.38 28.46 -4.13
C ARG A 165 -17.74 27.28 -3.39
N VAL A 166 -18.27 26.09 -3.62
CA VAL A 166 -17.72 24.83 -3.11
C VAL A 166 -17.99 23.71 -4.11
N THR A 167 -17.05 22.77 -4.21
CA THR A 167 -17.25 21.49 -4.90
C THR A 167 -17.31 20.38 -3.86
N ILE A 168 -18.38 19.61 -3.86
CA ILE A 168 -18.54 18.42 -3.01
C ILE A 168 -18.24 17.20 -3.89
N TYR A 169 -17.33 16.36 -3.43
CA TYR A 169 -16.92 15.13 -4.10
C TYR A 169 -17.72 13.94 -3.58
N PRO A 170 -17.90 12.87 -4.37
CA PRO A 170 -18.58 11.66 -3.92
C PRO A 170 -18.02 11.07 -2.63
N ALA A 171 -18.90 10.43 -1.85
CA ALA A 171 -18.54 9.81 -0.59
C ALA A 171 -17.67 8.56 -0.74
N THR A 172 -17.62 7.96 -1.92
CA THR A 172 -16.82 6.77 -2.25
C THR A 172 -16.33 6.85 -3.70
N HIS A 173 -15.25 6.12 -4.02
CA HIS A 173 -14.78 6.01 -5.41
C HIS A 173 -15.72 5.21 -6.32
N TYR A 174 -16.57 4.36 -5.77
CA TYR A 174 -17.48 3.48 -6.50
C TYR A 174 -18.89 4.08 -6.59
N VAL A 175 -18.98 5.27 -7.17
CA VAL A 175 -20.27 5.91 -7.44
C VAL A 175 -20.74 5.59 -8.85
N THR A 176 -22.05 5.48 -9.01
CA THR A 176 -22.69 5.19 -10.29
C THR A 176 -24.06 5.83 -10.33
N ASP A 177 -24.33 6.59 -11.38
CA ASP A 177 -25.66 7.17 -11.57
C ASP A 177 -26.74 6.10 -11.81
N ALA A 178 -27.98 6.45 -11.56
CA ALA A 178 -29.11 5.53 -11.63
C ALA A 178 -29.30 4.89 -13.03
N GLN A 179 -29.00 5.63 -14.11
CA GLN A 179 -29.12 5.11 -15.47
C GLN A 179 -28.02 4.09 -15.79
N THR A 180 -26.80 4.38 -15.43
CA THR A 180 -25.65 3.48 -15.58
C THR A 180 -25.85 2.21 -14.75
N ARG A 181 -26.33 2.34 -13.49
CA ARG A 181 -26.68 1.21 -12.64
C ARG A 181 -27.75 0.32 -13.26
N LYS A 182 -28.81 0.89 -13.80
CA LYS A 182 -29.87 0.13 -14.48
C LYS A 182 -29.33 -0.65 -15.68
N ARG A 183 -28.52 -0.01 -16.53
CA ARG A 183 -27.84 -0.66 -17.65
C ARG A 183 -26.93 -1.80 -17.19
N ALA A 184 -26.15 -1.58 -16.13
CA ALA A 184 -25.28 -2.62 -15.57
C ALA A 184 -26.07 -3.83 -15.10
N MET A 185 -27.18 -3.62 -14.39
CA MET A 185 -28.04 -4.72 -13.94
C MET A 185 -28.63 -5.53 -15.10
N GLU A 186 -28.97 -4.89 -16.20
CA GLU A 186 -29.46 -5.58 -17.42
C GLU A 186 -28.35 -6.46 -18.02
N THR A 187 -27.11 -5.92 -18.13
CA THR A 187 -25.96 -6.67 -18.69
C THR A 187 -25.51 -7.79 -17.76
N ILE A 188 -25.60 -7.61 -16.43
CA ILE A 188 -25.36 -8.68 -15.43
C ILE A 188 -26.39 -9.82 -15.61
N ARG A 189 -27.67 -9.51 -15.79
CA ARG A 189 -28.72 -10.53 -16.04
C ARG A 189 -28.49 -11.31 -17.34
N VAL A 190 -27.92 -10.66 -18.37
CA VAL A 190 -27.55 -11.34 -19.63
C VAL A 190 -26.42 -12.30 -19.37
N GLU A 191 -25.30 -11.85 -18.78
CA GLU A 191 -24.15 -12.70 -18.48
C GLU A 191 -24.53 -13.86 -17.57
N LEU A 192 -25.38 -13.62 -16.56
CA LEU A 192 -25.87 -14.69 -15.68
C LEU A 192 -26.59 -15.79 -16.47
N ARG A 193 -27.54 -15.42 -17.35
CA ARG A 193 -28.27 -16.40 -18.17
C ARG A 193 -27.35 -17.25 -19.04
N GLU A 194 -26.38 -16.61 -19.69
CA GLU A 194 -25.39 -17.28 -20.52
C GLU A 194 -24.55 -18.25 -19.69
N ARG A 195 -24.06 -17.80 -18.54
CA ARG A 195 -23.22 -18.63 -17.65
C ARG A 195 -24.00 -19.78 -17.04
N LEU A 196 -25.25 -19.60 -16.66
CA LEU A 196 -26.11 -20.70 -16.16
C LEU A 196 -26.35 -21.77 -17.23
N ALA A 197 -26.56 -21.38 -18.49
CA ALA A 197 -26.69 -22.31 -19.60
C ALA A 197 -25.41 -23.14 -19.81
N GLU A 198 -24.24 -22.51 -19.76
CA GLU A 198 -22.94 -23.19 -19.87
C GLU A 198 -22.74 -24.21 -18.73
N LEU A 199 -22.96 -23.79 -17.47
CA LEU A 199 -22.80 -24.66 -16.30
C LEU A 199 -23.74 -25.85 -16.35
N ASN A 200 -25.00 -25.66 -16.75
CA ASN A 200 -25.97 -26.74 -16.91
C ASN A 200 -25.60 -27.70 -18.04
N GLN A 201 -25.07 -27.22 -19.16
CA GLN A 201 -24.55 -28.07 -20.24
C GLN A 201 -23.35 -28.91 -19.79
N GLN A 202 -22.53 -28.40 -18.89
CA GLN A 202 -21.40 -29.10 -18.28
C GLN A 202 -21.81 -30.06 -17.15
N GLY A 203 -23.10 -30.11 -16.79
CA GLY A 203 -23.59 -30.92 -15.68
C GLY A 203 -23.30 -30.34 -14.29
N LYS A 204 -22.84 -29.11 -14.19
CA LYS A 204 -22.51 -28.38 -12.96
C LYS A 204 -23.76 -27.72 -12.35
N VAL A 205 -24.73 -28.56 -11.95
CA VAL A 205 -26.06 -28.09 -11.47
C VAL A 205 -25.94 -27.33 -10.13
N LEU A 206 -25.05 -27.78 -9.24
CA LEU A 206 -24.87 -27.14 -7.94
C LEU A 206 -24.26 -25.73 -8.09
N GLU A 207 -23.22 -25.61 -8.92
CA GLU A 207 -22.55 -24.37 -9.23
C GLU A 207 -23.51 -23.40 -9.92
N SER A 208 -24.36 -23.90 -10.83
CA SER A 208 -25.39 -23.10 -11.51
C SER A 208 -26.38 -22.49 -10.51
N LYS A 209 -26.93 -23.30 -9.59
CA LYS A 209 -27.87 -22.82 -8.56
C LYS A 209 -27.23 -21.82 -7.59
N ARG A 210 -26.00 -22.08 -7.15
CA ARG A 210 -25.23 -21.19 -6.27
C ARG A 210 -25.03 -19.82 -6.91
N LEU A 211 -24.58 -19.81 -8.15
CA LEU A 211 -24.35 -18.58 -8.91
C LEU A 211 -25.65 -17.79 -9.10
N GLU A 212 -26.75 -18.47 -9.47
CA GLU A 212 -28.05 -17.86 -9.65
C GLU A 212 -28.54 -17.18 -8.37
N GLN A 213 -28.56 -17.89 -7.26
CA GLN A 213 -29.01 -17.37 -5.96
C GLN A 213 -28.20 -16.16 -5.53
N ARG A 214 -26.88 -16.25 -5.61
CA ARG A 214 -26.01 -15.13 -5.20
C ARG A 214 -26.21 -13.90 -6.08
N THR A 215 -26.18 -14.09 -7.40
CA THR A 215 -26.28 -12.94 -8.33
C THR A 215 -27.65 -12.29 -8.27
N MET A 216 -28.73 -13.06 -8.11
CA MET A 216 -30.08 -12.49 -7.96
C MET A 216 -30.23 -11.68 -6.68
N LEU A 217 -29.67 -12.14 -5.55
CA LEU A 217 -29.64 -11.39 -4.30
C LEU A 217 -28.84 -10.07 -4.46
N ASP A 218 -27.67 -10.13 -5.08
CA ASP A 218 -26.84 -8.94 -5.33
C ASP A 218 -27.59 -7.93 -6.22
N LEU A 219 -28.33 -8.39 -7.24
CA LEU A 219 -29.15 -7.52 -8.10
C LEU A 219 -30.32 -6.89 -7.35
N GLU A 220 -30.99 -7.62 -6.47
CA GLU A 220 -32.07 -7.10 -5.63
C GLU A 220 -31.56 -6.00 -4.70
N MET A 221 -30.42 -6.21 -4.06
CA MET A 221 -29.78 -5.18 -3.23
C MET A 221 -29.38 -3.93 -4.04
N MET A 222 -28.84 -4.11 -5.25
CA MET A 222 -28.52 -2.97 -6.14
C MET A 222 -29.77 -2.20 -6.55
N GLU A 223 -30.92 -2.85 -6.73
CA GLU A 223 -32.18 -2.22 -7.11
C GLU A 223 -32.79 -1.42 -5.95
N GLU A 224 -32.83 -2.01 -4.74
CA GLU A 224 -33.51 -1.43 -3.59
C GLU A 224 -32.68 -0.35 -2.87
N ILE A 225 -31.39 -0.59 -2.66
CA ILE A 225 -30.50 0.30 -1.89
C ILE A 225 -29.35 0.92 -2.71
N GLY A 226 -29.26 0.56 -3.99
CA GLY A 226 -28.21 1.09 -4.89
C GLY A 226 -26.82 0.47 -4.73
N TYR A 227 -26.65 -0.50 -3.84
CA TYR A 227 -25.38 -1.13 -3.50
C TYR A 227 -25.56 -2.60 -3.11
N CYS A 228 -24.52 -3.43 -3.33
CA CYS A 228 -24.44 -4.79 -2.76
C CYS A 228 -23.04 -5.08 -2.23
N GLN A 229 -22.94 -6.01 -1.28
CA GLN A 229 -21.64 -6.45 -0.78
C GLN A 229 -20.85 -7.17 -1.89
N GLY A 230 -19.62 -6.69 -2.15
CA GLY A 230 -18.80 -7.20 -3.25
C GLY A 230 -19.15 -6.60 -4.61
N VAL A 231 -19.75 -5.39 -4.63
CA VAL A 231 -20.10 -4.64 -5.85
C VAL A 231 -18.93 -4.51 -6.82
N GLU A 232 -17.71 -4.51 -6.33
CA GLU A 232 -16.49 -4.49 -7.13
C GLU A 232 -16.37 -5.67 -8.12
N ASN A 233 -17.02 -6.80 -7.84
CA ASN A 233 -17.04 -7.95 -8.76
C ASN A 233 -17.88 -7.67 -10.02
N TYR A 234 -18.70 -6.65 -9.99
CA TYR A 234 -19.51 -6.16 -11.12
C TYR A 234 -18.93 -4.90 -11.76
N SER A 235 -17.72 -4.49 -11.39
CA SER A 235 -17.08 -3.23 -11.84
C SER A 235 -17.03 -3.08 -13.36
N ARG A 236 -16.85 -4.17 -14.13
CA ARG A 236 -16.88 -4.16 -15.59
C ARG A 236 -18.24 -3.67 -16.12
N HIS A 237 -19.33 -4.17 -15.58
CA HIS A 237 -20.68 -3.76 -15.98
C HIS A 237 -21.00 -2.32 -15.56
N LEU A 238 -20.58 -1.94 -14.36
CA LEU A 238 -20.79 -0.59 -13.83
C LEU A 238 -20.02 0.46 -14.64
N SER A 239 -18.79 0.18 -15.04
CA SER A 239 -17.99 1.08 -15.87
C SER A 239 -18.28 0.97 -17.38
N GLY A 240 -19.02 -0.05 -17.82
CA GLY A 240 -19.32 -0.29 -19.23
C GLY A 240 -18.13 -0.79 -20.08
N ARG A 241 -17.07 -1.25 -19.44
CA ARG A 241 -15.87 -1.79 -20.11
C ARG A 241 -16.15 -3.09 -20.86
N VAL A 242 -15.37 -3.34 -21.90
CA VAL A 242 -15.41 -4.62 -22.60
C VAL A 242 -14.63 -5.70 -21.83
N PRO A 243 -14.93 -7.01 -22.04
CA PRO A 243 -14.19 -8.08 -21.38
C PRO A 243 -12.68 -7.99 -21.59
N GLY A 244 -11.91 -8.10 -20.50
CA GLY A 244 -10.45 -8.07 -20.51
C GLY A 244 -9.83 -6.67 -20.47
N GLU A 245 -10.60 -5.62 -20.61
CA GLU A 245 -10.13 -4.24 -20.50
C GLU A 245 -9.66 -3.93 -19.06
N PRO A 246 -8.54 -3.19 -18.88
CA PRO A 246 -8.03 -2.86 -17.55
C PRO A 246 -9.04 -2.03 -16.75
N PRO A 247 -9.13 -2.24 -15.42
CA PRO A 247 -9.93 -1.38 -14.57
C PRO A 247 -9.25 -0.02 -14.43
N PRO A 248 -10.03 1.08 -14.31
CA PRO A 248 -9.47 2.37 -13.92
C PRO A 248 -8.71 2.26 -12.60
N SER A 249 -7.60 2.94 -12.49
CA SER A 249 -6.71 2.92 -11.33
C SER A 249 -6.41 4.34 -10.85
N LEU A 250 -5.71 4.50 -9.72
CA LEU A 250 -5.27 5.83 -9.27
C LEU A 250 -4.46 6.56 -10.33
N ILE A 251 -3.69 5.82 -11.13
CA ILE A 251 -2.76 6.40 -12.10
C ILE A 251 -3.50 7.20 -13.18
N GLU A 252 -4.74 6.82 -13.50
CA GLU A 252 -5.56 7.54 -14.49
C GLU A 252 -6.10 8.89 -14.01
N TYR A 253 -6.00 9.17 -12.71
CA TYR A 253 -6.33 10.50 -12.16
C TYR A 253 -5.21 11.52 -12.35
N PHE A 254 -3.99 11.08 -12.69
CA PHE A 254 -2.88 11.97 -12.97
C PHE A 254 -2.96 12.57 -14.38
N PRO A 255 -2.38 13.75 -14.61
CA PRO A 255 -2.17 14.27 -15.95
C PRO A 255 -1.20 13.35 -16.73
N GLU A 256 -1.22 13.41 -18.07
CA GLU A 256 -0.40 12.52 -18.91
C GLU A 256 1.11 12.68 -18.70
N ASP A 257 1.56 13.86 -18.27
CA ASP A 257 2.98 14.24 -18.11
C ASP A 257 3.49 14.16 -16.66
N PHE A 258 2.87 13.34 -15.80
CA PHE A 258 3.32 13.18 -14.41
C PHE A 258 4.67 12.48 -14.30
N LEU A 259 5.41 12.80 -13.23
CA LEU A 259 6.65 12.11 -12.86
C LEU A 259 6.32 10.89 -11.98
N LEU A 260 6.70 9.70 -12.45
CA LEU A 260 6.60 8.47 -11.67
C LEU A 260 7.94 8.15 -11.00
N ILE A 261 7.95 8.01 -9.69
CA ILE A 261 9.12 7.57 -8.94
C ILE A 261 8.81 6.19 -8.34
N ILE A 262 9.59 5.19 -8.72
CA ILE A 262 9.44 3.81 -8.22
C ILE A 262 10.55 3.55 -7.20
N ASP A 263 10.19 3.62 -5.94
CA ASP A 263 11.11 3.33 -4.84
C ASP A 263 11.28 1.83 -4.63
N GLU A 264 12.47 1.42 -4.18
CA GLU A 264 12.90 0.00 -4.07
C GLU A 264 12.54 -0.79 -5.34
N SER A 265 12.82 -0.20 -6.50
CA SER A 265 12.34 -0.65 -7.82
C SER A 265 12.67 -2.10 -8.12
N HIS A 266 13.82 -2.61 -7.64
CA HIS A 266 14.25 -4.01 -7.78
C HIS A 266 13.27 -5.03 -7.17
N ILE A 267 12.40 -4.59 -6.25
CA ILE A 267 11.31 -5.39 -5.66
C ILE A 267 9.97 -4.96 -6.22
N THR A 268 9.71 -3.64 -6.24
CA THR A 268 8.41 -3.08 -6.62
C THR A 268 8.00 -3.49 -8.04
N VAL A 269 8.92 -3.45 -8.99
CA VAL A 269 8.69 -3.91 -10.38
C VAL A 269 8.26 -5.38 -10.40
N SER A 270 8.98 -6.24 -9.69
CA SER A 270 8.66 -7.67 -9.61
C SER A 270 7.34 -7.93 -8.89
N GLN A 271 7.02 -7.14 -7.86
CA GLN A 271 5.76 -7.23 -7.12
C GLN A 271 4.58 -6.88 -8.00
N ILE A 272 4.64 -5.78 -8.74
CA ILE A 272 3.60 -5.38 -9.70
C ILE A 272 3.35 -6.48 -10.72
N GLY A 273 4.42 -7.06 -11.29
CA GLY A 273 4.32 -8.17 -12.24
C GLY A 273 3.68 -9.45 -11.67
N GLY A 274 3.83 -9.69 -10.37
CA GLY A 274 3.28 -10.88 -9.70
C GLY A 274 1.81 -10.76 -9.28
N MET A 275 1.32 -9.56 -8.99
CA MET A 275 0.00 -9.33 -8.38
C MET A 275 -1.16 -9.84 -9.23
N TYR A 276 -1.15 -9.55 -10.54
CA TYR A 276 -2.20 -9.99 -11.45
C TYR A 276 -2.35 -11.53 -11.47
N ARG A 277 -1.23 -12.25 -11.49
CA ARG A 277 -1.25 -13.73 -11.60
C ARG A 277 -1.90 -14.36 -10.36
N GLY A 278 -1.58 -13.87 -9.17
CA GLY A 278 -2.16 -14.35 -7.91
C GLY A 278 -3.67 -14.09 -7.84
N ASP A 279 -4.11 -12.87 -8.16
CA ASP A 279 -5.53 -12.51 -8.17
C ASP A 279 -6.30 -13.33 -9.21
N ARG A 280 -5.77 -13.48 -10.41
CA ARG A 280 -6.38 -14.25 -11.50
C ARG A 280 -6.57 -15.72 -11.14
N ALA A 281 -5.55 -16.37 -10.55
CA ALA A 281 -5.64 -17.78 -10.15
C ALA A 281 -6.76 -18.00 -9.13
N ARG A 282 -6.81 -17.18 -8.09
CA ARG A 282 -7.84 -17.22 -7.04
C ARG A 282 -9.24 -17.02 -7.61
N LYS A 283 -9.47 -15.98 -8.40
CA LYS A 283 -10.78 -15.65 -8.98
C LYS A 283 -11.22 -16.65 -10.05
N SER A 284 -10.30 -17.23 -10.81
CA SER A 284 -10.63 -18.28 -11.77
C SER A 284 -11.29 -19.49 -11.08
N THR A 285 -10.78 -19.89 -9.91
CA THR A 285 -11.39 -20.96 -9.11
C THR A 285 -12.79 -20.58 -8.65
N LEU A 286 -13.02 -19.34 -8.19
CA LEU A 286 -14.36 -18.88 -7.79
C LEU A 286 -15.38 -18.89 -8.96
N VAL A 287 -14.94 -18.46 -10.14
CA VAL A 287 -15.78 -18.45 -11.36
C VAL A 287 -16.08 -19.87 -11.84
N GLU A 288 -15.08 -20.75 -11.83
CA GLU A 288 -15.23 -22.14 -12.27
C GLU A 288 -16.22 -22.92 -11.40
N HIS A 289 -16.25 -22.63 -10.10
CA HIS A 289 -17.11 -23.30 -9.12
C HIS A 289 -18.41 -22.52 -8.80
N GLY A 290 -18.80 -21.55 -9.61
CA GLY A 290 -20.09 -20.86 -9.52
C GLY A 290 -20.25 -19.93 -8.33
N PHE A 291 -19.16 -19.40 -7.76
CA PHE A 291 -19.22 -18.38 -6.72
C PHE A 291 -19.30 -16.97 -7.29
N ARG A 292 -18.75 -16.73 -8.49
CA ARG A 292 -18.75 -15.44 -9.15
C ARG A 292 -18.99 -15.58 -10.65
N LEU A 293 -19.52 -14.50 -11.25
CA LEU A 293 -19.64 -14.39 -12.72
C LEU A 293 -18.26 -14.25 -13.37
N PRO A 294 -18.09 -14.61 -14.65
CA PRO A 294 -16.85 -14.42 -15.39
C PRO A 294 -16.34 -12.96 -15.37
N SER A 295 -17.23 -11.97 -15.35
CA SER A 295 -16.90 -10.55 -15.24
C SER A 295 -16.11 -10.17 -13.99
N ALA A 296 -16.20 -10.95 -12.92
CA ALA A 296 -15.40 -10.75 -11.71
C ALA A 296 -13.88 -10.86 -11.96
N LEU A 297 -13.48 -11.54 -13.05
CA LEU A 297 -12.08 -11.63 -13.48
C LEU A 297 -11.52 -10.30 -13.98
N ASP A 298 -12.38 -9.34 -14.36
CA ASP A 298 -12.01 -8.02 -14.85
C ASP A 298 -11.92 -6.97 -13.72
N ASN A 299 -12.32 -7.32 -12.50
CA ASN A 299 -11.96 -6.59 -11.29
C ASN A 299 -10.61 -7.11 -10.79
N ARG A 300 -9.53 -6.52 -11.23
CA ARG A 300 -8.16 -7.02 -11.07
C ARG A 300 -7.16 -5.89 -10.97
N PRO A 301 -5.96 -6.13 -10.43
CA PRO A 301 -4.87 -5.16 -10.60
C PRO A 301 -4.49 -5.06 -12.10
N LEU A 302 -3.83 -3.99 -12.46
CA LEU A 302 -3.23 -3.85 -13.79
C LEU A 302 -2.27 -5.02 -14.05
N LYS A 303 -2.23 -5.48 -15.30
CA LYS A 303 -1.12 -6.32 -15.76
C LYS A 303 0.13 -5.48 -15.85
N PHE A 304 1.30 -6.12 -15.84
CA PHE A 304 2.55 -5.39 -15.91
C PHE A 304 2.67 -4.57 -17.20
N GLU A 305 2.29 -5.16 -18.34
CA GLU A 305 2.30 -4.50 -19.65
C GLU A 305 1.28 -3.35 -19.76
N GLU A 306 0.26 -3.34 -18.92
CA GLU A 306 -0.68 -2.22 -18.79
C GLU A 306 -0.08 -1.09 -17.95
N PHE A 307 0.59 -1.45 -16.86
CA PHE A 307 1.30 -0.51 -16.00
C PHE A 307 2.47 0.17 -16.73
N GLU A 308 3.21 -0.56 -17.57
CA GLU A 308 4.31 -0.01 -18.38
C GLU A 308 3.88 1.15 -19.28
N LYS A 309 2.62 1.20 -19.71
CA LYS A 309 2.10 2.30 -20.54
C LYS A 309 2.09 3.64 -19.80
N TYR A 310 2.04 3.61 -18.48
CA TYR A 310 2.09 4.81 -17.63
C TYR A 310 3.52 5.23 -17.25
N MET A 311 4.54 4.45 -17.64
CA MET A 311 5.95 4.76 -17.40
C MET A 311 6.49 5.76 -18.43
N GLY A 312 5.91 6.95 -18.52
CA GLY A 312 6.42 8.03 -19.38
C GLY A 312 7.71 8.61 -18.80
N CYS A 313 7.62 9.62 -17.95
CA CYS A 313 8.77 10.14 -17.22
C CYS A 313 8.92 9.35 -15.90
N THR A 314 9.90 8.42 -15.85
CA THR A 314 10.05 7.50 -14.70
C THR A 314 11.46 7.52 -14.13
N VAL A 315 11.54 7.56 -12.80
CA VAL A 315 12.78 7.42 -12.03
C VAL A 315 12.72 6.14 -11.20
N PHE A 316 13.65 5.23 -11.44
CA PHE A 316 13.85 4.05 -10.61
C PHE A 316 14.81 4.35 -9.47
N VAL A 317 14.41 4.12 -8.23
CA VAL A 317 15.24 4.31 -7.05
C VAL A 317 15.55 2.94 -6.42
N SER A 318 16.82 2.61 -6.30
CA SER A 318 17.24 1.33 -5.69
C SER A 318 18.70 1.38 -5.26
N ALA A 319 19.01 0.76 -4.11
CA ALA A 319 20.39 0.49 -3.72
C ALA A 319 21.01 -0.67 -4.54
N THR A 320 20.18 -1.50 -5.16
CA THR A 320 20.56 -2.72 -5.89
C THR A 320 19.69 -2.90 -7.13
N PRO A 321 19.82 -2.04 -8.15
CA PRO A 321 18.95 -2.06 -9.34
C PRO A 321 18.95 -3.42 -10.02
N GLY A 322 17.82 -3.78 -10.62
CA GLY A 322 17.62 -5.02 -11.35
C GLY A 322 18.01 -4.91 -12.82
N SER A 323 17.92 -6.03 -13.55
CA SER A 323 18.12 -6.04 -15.01
C SER A 323 17.06 -5.20 -15.71
N TYR A 324 15.82 -5.24 -15.23
CA TYR A 324 14.72 -4.47 -15.81
C TYR A 324 15.01 -2.96 -15.82
N GLU A 325 15.40 -2.41 -14.66
CA GLU A 325 15.72 -0.98 -14.52
C GLU A 325 16.91 -0.58 -15.41
N LEU A 326 17.97 -1.40 -15.40
CA LEU A 326 19.17 -1.12 -16.19
C LEU A 326 18.92 -1.18 -17.71
N GLU A 327 18.07 -2.11 -18.17
CA GLU A 327 17.67 -2.20 -19.56
C GLU A 327 16.83 -0.99 -19.99
N HIS A 328 15.85 -0.57 -19.16
CA HIS A 328 14.95 0.54 -19.48
C HIS A 328 15.59 1.92 -19.29
N SER A 329 16.61 2.05 -18.46
CA SER A 329 17.44 3.26 -18.36
C SER A 329 18.61 3.27 -19.35
N HIS A 330 18.68 2.30 -20.27
CA HIS A 330 19.81 2.15 -21.20
C HIS A 330 21.18 2.11 -20.52
N GLY A 331 21.22 1.64 -19.27
CA GLY A 331 22.42 1.58 -18.44
C GLY A 331 22.81 2.93 -17.83
N GLU A 332 22.00 3.97 -17.99
CA GLU A 332 22.23 5.24 -17.28
C GLU A 332 21.90 5.09 -15.80
N VAL A 333 22.89 5.35 -14.95
CA VAL A 333 22.77 5.26 -13.49
C VAL A 333 23.35 6.51 -12.85
N VAL A 334 22.54 7.18 -12.05
CA VAL A 334 22.98 8.30 -11.20
C VAL A 334 23.24 7.75 -9.79
N GLU A 335 24.50 7.78 -9.38
CA GLU A 335 24.89 7.26 -8.07
C GLU A 335 24.72 8.31 -6.97
N GLN A 336 23.93 7.98 -5.96
CA GLN A 336 23.74 8.75 -4.73
C GLN A 336 24.41 8.01 -3.57
N ILE A 337 25.74 7.95 -3.54
CA ILE A 337 26.52 7.21 -2.55
C ILE A 337 26.83 8.08 -1.33
N ILE A 338 27.08 9.37 -1.54
CA ILE A 338 27.54 10.27 -0.49
C ILE A 338 26.45 10.53 0.55
N ARG A 339 26.82 10.30 1.81
CA ARG A 339 25.99 10.64 2.98
C ARG A 339 26.51 11.91 3.63
N PRO A 340 25.68 12.97 3.78
CA PRO A 340 26.10 14.23 4.42
C PRO A 340 26.62 14.05 5.86
N THR A 341 26.16 13.02 6.56
CA THR A 341 26.60 12.64 7.91
C THR A 341 28.04 12.10 7.97
N GLY A 342 28.65 11.84 6.81
CA GLY A 342 29.95 11.22 6.69
C GLY A 342 29.98 9.72 7.01
N LEU A 343 28.85 9.10 7.32
CA LEU A 343 28.76 7.67 7.63
C LEU A 343 29.21 6.82 6.45
N VAL A 344 30.15 5.92 6.70
CA VAL A 344 30.68 4.99 5.72
C VAL A 344 29.92 3.66 5.76
N ASP A 345 29.98 2.90 4.67
CA ASP A 345 29.48 1.53 4.68
C ASP A 345 30.27 0.67 5.67
N PRO A 346 29.62 -0.32 6.33
CA PRO A 346 30.25 -1.08 7.39
C PRO A 346 31.40 -1.95 6.88
N ASP A 347 32.32 -2.27 7.77
CA ASP A 347 33.33 -3.28 7.53
C ASP A 347 32.73 -4.68 7.53
N VAL A 348 33.12 -5.51 6.57
CA VAL A 348 32.56 -6.86 6.38
C VAL A 348 33.65 -7.90 6.63
N GLU A 349 33.45 -8.68 7.68
CA GLU A 349 34.35 -9.79 8.07
C GLU A 349 33.71 -11.13 7.72
N VAL A 350 34.48 -12.04 7.14
CA VAL A 350 34.07 -13.43 6.90
C VAL A 350 34.71 -14.34 7.95
N ARG A 351 33.90 -15.13 8.65
CA ARG A 351 34.30 -16.10 9.64
C ARG A 351 33.80 -17.50 9.29
N PRO A 352 34.50 -18.58 9.73
CA PRO A 352 34.02 -19.94 9.48
C PRO A 352 32.61 -20.20 10.02
N ALA A 353 31.77 -20.91 9.25
CA ALA A 353 30.46 -21.32 9.71
C ALA A 353 30.51 -22.37 10.83
N THR A 354 31.61 -23.09 10.93
CA THR A 354 31.90 -24.01 12.06
C THR A 354 31.93 -23.23 13.37
N ASN A 355 31.06 -23.59 14.32
CA ASN A 355 30.88 -22.91 15.61
C ASN A 355 30.31 -21.46 15.51
N GLN A 356 29.66 -21.11 14.41
CA GLN A 356 29.09 -19.77 14.19
C GLN A 356 28.21 -19.28 15.36
N VAL A 357 27.42 -20.16 15.98
CA VAL A 357 26.51 -19.78 17.09
C VAL A 357 27.29 -19.38 18.36
N ALA A 358 28.39 -20.10 18.69
CA ALA A 358 29.19 -19.79 19.86
C ALA A 358 29.99 -18.49 19.66
N ASP A 359 30.56 -18.27 18.48
CA ASP A 359 31.26 -17.04 18.12
C ASP A 359 30.29 -15.84 18.11
N LEU A 360 29.14 -16.00 17.48
CA LEU A 360 28.07 -14.98 17.45
C LEU A 360 27.65 -14.57 18.87
N LEU A 361 27.45 -15.53 19.78
CA LEU A 361 27.06 -15.23 21.15
C LEU A 361 28.14 -14.40 21.87
N GLY A 362 29.41 -14.69 21.62
CA GLY A 362 30.52 -13.88 22.11
C GLY A 362 30.51 -12.44 21.59
N GLU A 363 30.22 -12.27 20.31
CA GLU A 363 30.07 -10.92 19.69
C GLU A 363 28.84 -10.17 20.20
N ILE A 364 27.70 -10.84 20.34
CA ILE A 364 26.48 -10.26 20.92
C ILE A 364 26.74 -9.71 22.32
N LYS A 365 27.43 -10.48 23.20
CA LYS A 365 27.76 -10.03 24.56
C LYS A 365 28.57 -8.74 24.55
N LYS A 366 29.54 -8.62 23.64
CA LYS A 366 30.34 -7.39 23.48
C LYS A 366 29.49 -6.19 23.07
N GLN A 367 28.44 -6.39 22.23
CA GLN A 367 27.53 -5.31 21.85
C GLN A 367 26.61 -4.92 23.01
N VAL A 368 26.09 -5.90 23.75
CA VAL A 368 25.26 -5.67 24.95
C VAL A 368 26.02 -4.84 25.99
N ASP A 369 27.29 -5.19 26.23
CA ASP A 369 28.16 -4.43 27.16
C ASP A 369 28.36 -2.97 26.73
N ARG A 370 28.34 -2.71 25.42
CA ARG A 370 28.40 -1.37 24.82
C ARG A 370 27.05 -0.67 24.72
N ARG A 371 25.96 -1.33 25.10
CA ARG A 371 24.57 -0.88 24.92
C ARG A 371 24.21 -0.65 23.44
N GLU A 372 24.79 -1.40 22.55
CA GLU A 372 24.52 -1.41 21.12
C GLU A 372 23.62 -2.59 20.73
N ARG A 373 23.04 -2.56 19.54
CA ARG A 373 22.05 -3.54 19.07
C ARG A 373 22.63 -4.42 17.99
N THR A 374 22.09 -5.64 17.92
CA THR A 374 22.52 -6.64 16.94
C THR A 374 21.33 -7.14 16.12
N LEU A 375 21.49 -7.23 14.80
CA LEU A 375 20.61 -7.96 13.91
C LEU A 375 21.26 -9.26 13.46
N VAL A 376 20.50 -10.36 13.49
CA VAL A 376 20.98 -11.67 13.06
C VAL A 376 20.06 -12.23 11.99
N THR A 377 20.62 -12.62 10.85
CA THR A 377 19.83 -13.23 9.76
C THR A 377 20.11 -14.72 9.65
N THR A 378 19.04 -15.51 9.57
CA THR A 378 19.06 -16.96 9.37
C THR A 378 18.38 -17.34 8.06
N LEU A 379 18.42 -18.63 7.70
CA LEU A 379 17.79 -19.14 6.47
C LEU A 379 16.40 -19.72 6.67
N THR A 380 16.08 -20.17 7.88
CA THR A 380 14.81 -20.84 8.16
C THR A 380 14.15 -20.34 9.44
N LYS A 381 12.81 -20.44 9.50
CA LYS A 381 12.01 -20.13 10.68
C LYS A 381 12.48 -20.94 11.90
N ARG A 382 12.65 -22.24 11.72
CA ARG A 382 13.11 -23.14 12.78
C ARG A 382 14.46 -22.70 13.37
N LEU A 383 15.44 -22.39 12.50
CA LEU A 383 16.75 -21.91 12.98
C LEU A 383 16.64 -20.58 13.72
N SER A 384 15.78 -19.66 13.26
CA SER A 384 15.53 -18.40 13.97
C SER A 384 14.99 -18.63 15.38
N GLU A 385 14.03 -19.53 15.53
CA GLU A 385 13.40 -19.86 16.82
C GLU A 385 14.40 -20.55 17.76
N GLU A 386 15.11 -21.56 17.28
CA GLU A 386 16.13 -22.28 18.04
C GLU A 386 17.26 -21.34 18.50
N LEU A 387 17.76 -20.48 17.61
CA LEU A 387 18.77 -19.49 17.91
C LEU A 387 18.29 -18.46 18.93
N THR A 388 17.08 -17.95 18.79
CA THR A 388 16.46 -17.01 19.73
C THR A 388 16.38 -17.63 21.13
N ASN A 389 15.94 -18.88 21.24
CA ASN A 389 15.88 -19.59 22.52
C ASN A 389 17.27 -19.80 23.13
N HIS A 390 18.26 -20.12 22.30
CA HIS A 390 19.64 -20.28 22.75
C HIS A 390 20.25 -18.97 23.26
N ILE A 391 20.06 -17.85 22.56
CA ILE A 391 20.52 -16.52 22.97
C ILE A 391 19.83 -16.11 24.28
N ARG A 392 18.52 -16.31 24.38
CA ARG A 392 17.74 -16.00 25.59
C ARG A 392 18.22 -16.80 26.80
N SER A 393 18.50 -18.10 26.65
CA SER A 393 19.00 -18.95 27.72
C SER A 393 20.39 -18.54 28.23
N ASN A 394 21.13 -17.74 27.44
CA ASN A 394 22.40 -17.13 27.82
C ASN A 394 22.27 -15.73 28.42
N GLY A 395 21.07 -15.29 28.78
CA GLY A 395 20.82 -14.06 29.52
C GLY A 395 20.76 -12.79 28.67
N VAL A 396 20.55 -12.90 27.34
CA VAL A 396 20.42 -11.76 26.41
C VAL A 396 18.95 -11.54 26.04
N ASN A 397 18.51 -10.29 26.03
CA ASN A 397 17.16 -9.93 25.60
C ASN A 397 17.05 -10.02 24.09
N VAL A 398 16.33 -11.00 23.60
CA VAL A 398 16.22 -11.31 22.17
C VAL A 398 14.79 -11.57 21.75
N LYS A 399 14.41 -11.04 20.59
CA LYS A 399 13.16 -11.37 19.89
C LYS A 399 13.47 -11.88 18.47
N TYR A 400 12.51 -12.60 17.88
CA TYR A 400 12.62 -13.01 16.47
C TYR A 400 11.52 -12.39 15.63
N LEU A 401 11.83 -12.19 14.33
CA LEU A 401 10.92 -11.66 13.34
C LEU A 401 10.75 -12.66 12.20
N HIS A 402 9.51 -13.04 11.91
CA HIS A 402 9.15 -13.88 10.76
C HIS A 402 7.85 -13.42 10.11
N SER A 403 7.46 -14.07 9.01
CA SER A 403 6.32 -13.68 8.18
C SER A 403 4.96 -13.75 8.88
N ASP A 404 4.84 -14.55 9.93
CA ASP A 404 3.57 -14.82 10.61
C ASP A 404 3.32 -13.81 11.77
N ILE A 405 4.29 -12.94 12.06
CA ILE A 405 4.14 -11.86 13.05
C ILE A 405 3.32 -10.74 12.40
N ASP A 406 2.29 -10.29 13.09
CA ASP A 406 1.46 -9.19 12.61
C ASP A 406 2.21 -7.84 12.57
N THR A 407 1.63 -6.87 11.87
CA THR A 407 2.27 -5.57 11.66
C THR A 407 2.45 -4.79 12.98
N LEU A 408 1.52 -4.90 13.92
CA LEU A 408 1.59 -4.18 15.19
C LEU A 408 2.68 -4.77 16.08
N GLU A 409 2.74 -6.09 16.21
CA GLU A 409 3.80 -6.79 16.95
C GLU A 409 5.18 -6.51 16.35
N ARG A 410 5.29 -6.46 15.02
CA ARG A 410 6.55 -6.06 14.34
C ARG A 410 6.99 -4.64 14.74
N ILE A 411 6.08 -3.69 14.75
CA ILE A 411 6.36 -2.29 15.14
C ILE A 411 6.82 -2.25 16.60
N GLU A 412 6.17 -3.01 17.49
CA GLU A 412 6.53 -3.08 18.90
C GLU A 412 7.94 -3.66 19.11
N ILE A 413 8.27 -4.77 18.45
CA ILE A 413 9.62 -5.37 18.51
C ILE A 413 10.70 -4.37 18.08
N LEU A 414 10.46 -3.62 17.00
CA LEU A 414 11.41 -2.63 16.52
C LEU A 414 11.53 -1.43 17.48
N ARG A 415 10.42 -1.02 18.09
CA ARG A 415 10.41 0.01 19.12
C ARG A 415 11.20 -0.42 20.37
N GLU A 416 11.00 -1.64 20.84
CA GLU A 416 11.73 -2.20 21.98
C GLU A 416 13.25 -2.31 21.69
N LEU A 417 13.62 -2.68 20.45
CA LEU A 417 15.02 -2.69 20.02
C LEU A 417 15.64 -1.29 20.11
N ARG A 418 14.93 -0.27 19.62
CA ARG A 418 15.37 1.13 19.70
C ARG A 418 15.49 1.62 21.14
N GLN A 419 14.53 1.30 21.99
CA GLN A 419 14.53 1.68 23.40
C GLN A 419 15.55 0.91 24.25
N GLY A 420 16.12 -0.16 23.72
CA GLY A 420 17.08 -0.98 24.43
C GLY A 420 16.46 -1.97 25.42
N VAL A 421 15.19 -2.23 25.28
CA VAL A 421 14.50 -3.32 25.98
C VAL A 421 14.90 -4.67 25.39
N VAL A 422 15.11 -4.69 24.07
CA VAL A 422 15.62 -5.84 23.31
C VAL A 422 17.01 -5.49 22.77
N ASP A 423 17.97 -6.39 22.95
CA ASP A 423 19.36 -6.21 22.50
C ASP A 423 19.62 -6.82 21.13
N VAL A 424 18.88 -7.89 20.80
CA VAL A 424 19.07 -8.67 19.57
C VAL A 424 17.74 -8.97 18.90
N VAL A 425 17.69 -8.78 17.60
CA VAL A 425 16.60 -9.29 16.77
C VAL A 425 17.14 -10.31 15.79
N VAL A 426 16.53 -11.50 15.80
CA VAL A 426 16.82 -12.59 14.87
C VAL A 426 15.73 -12.65 13.83
N GLY A 427 16.06 -12.74 12.54
CA GLY A 427 15.05 -12.81 11.49
C GLY A 427 15.54 -13.51 10.23
N ILE A 428 14.61 -13.80 9.32
CA ILE A 428 14.92 -14.43 8.03
C ILE A 428 15.08 -13.34 6.96
N ASN A 429 13.97 -12.78 6.51
CA ASN A 429 13.87 -11.84 5.38
C ASN A 429 13.54 -10.42 5.80
N LEU A 430 12.86 -10.26 6.92
CA LEU A 430 12.23 -9.01 7.34
C LEU A 430 13.22 -7.93 7.81
N LEU A 431 14.51 -8.21 7.75
CA LEU A 431 15.58 -7.29 8.13
C LEU A 431 16.22 -6.56 6.92
N ARG A 432 15.65 -6.68 5.71
CA ARG A 432 16.24 -6.11 4.49
C ARG A 432 15.75 -4.71 4.19
N GLU A 433 14.43 -4.52 4.07
CA GLU A 433 13.83 -3.24 3.64
C GLU A 433 13.02 -2.58 4.78
N GLY A 434 12.83 -1.27 4.67
CA GLY A 434 11.94 -0.50 5.54
C GLY A 434 12.41 -0.35 6.99
N LEU A 435 13.66 -0.69 7.31
CA LEU A 435 14.22 -0.52 8.66
C LEU A 435 15.24 0.61 8.70
N ASP A 436 15.04 1.53 9.62
CA ASP A 436 15.95 2.62 9.93
C ASP A 436 16.32 2.54 11.42
N LEU A 437 17.43 1.83 11.69
CA LEU A 437 17.88 1.47 13.05
C LEU A 437 19.31 1.93 13.28
N PRO A 438 19.53 3.21 13.58
CA PRO A 438 20.88 3.76 13.83
C PRO A 438 21.54 3.16 15.09
N GLU A 439 20.78 2.52 15.96
CA GLU A 439 21.27 1.84 17.16
C GLU A 439 21.98 0.51 16.87
N VAL A 440 21.79 -0.03 15.64
CA VAL A 440 22.39 -1.31 15.23
C VAL A 440 23.84 -1.09 14.82
N SER A 441 24.76 -1.69 15.55
CA SER A 441 26.20 -1.67 15.27
C SER A 441 26.73 -2.98 14.72
N LEU A 442 26.02 -4.11 14.93
CA LEU A 442 26.39 -5.41 14.42
C LEU A 442 25.27 -6.05 13.61
N VAL A 443 25.61 -6.48 12.40
CA VAL A 443 24.77 -7.36 11.59
C VAL A 443 25.51 -8.69 11.41
N ALA A 444 24.88 -9.79 11.80
CA ALA A 444 25.43 -11.14 11.64
C ALA A 444 24.61 -11.93 10.61
N ILE A 445 25.27 -12.50 9.64
CA ILE A 445 24.68 -13.29 8.57
C ILE A 445 25.15 -14.73 8.71
N LEU A 446 24.27 -15.60 9.21
CA LEU A 446 24.58 -17.03 9.35
C LEU A 446 24.44 -17.75 8.01
N ASP A 447 25.27 -18.78 7.80
CA ASP A 447 25.26 -19.59 6.58
C ASP A 447 25.25 -18.73 5.31
N ALA A 448 26.14 -17.74 5.25
CA ALA A 448 26.21 -16.78 4.14
C ALA A 448 26.62 -17.42 2.81
N ASP A 449 27.25 -18.60 2.84
CA ASP A 449 27.66 -19.36 1.67
C ASP A 449 26.57 -20.30 1.10
N LYS A 450 25.40 -20.35 1.71
CA LYS A 450 24.27 -21.12 1.18
C LYS A 450 23.53 -20.32 0.12
N GLU A 451 24.04 -20.36 -1.12
CA GLU A 451 23.48 -19.60 -2.23
C GLU A 451 21.98 -19.85 -2.41
N GLY A 452 21.25 -18.79 -2.75
CA GLY A 452 19.81 -18.77 -2.94
C GLY A 452 19.26 -17.35 -2.84
N PHE A 453 17.96 -17.20 -2.95
CA PHE A 453 17.28 -15.89 -2.91
C PHE A 453 17.65 -15.06 -1.67
N LEU A 454 17.80 -15.70 -0.49
CA LEU A 454 18.14 -15.04 0.78
C LEU A 454 19.63 -14.68 0.91
N ARG A 455 20.47 -15.19 0.06
CA ARG A 455 21.94 -14.99 0.06
C ARG A 455 22.46 -14.57 -1.32
N SER A 456 21.57 -14.00 -2.15
CA SER A 456 21.98 -13.30 -3.38
C SER A 456 22.78 -12.05 -3.02
N ASP A 457 23.60 -11.56 -3.93
CA ASP A 457 24.37 -10.33 -3.79
C ASP A 457 23.48 -9.13 -3.36
N ARG A 458 22.34 -8.95 -4.00
CA ARG A 458 21.35 -7.92 -3.63
C ARG A 458 20.87 -8.07 -2.18
N SER A 459 20.49 -9.29 -1.80
CA SER A 459 20.03 -9.59 -0.45
C SER A 459 21.11 -9.30 0.59
N LEU A 460 22.36 -9.66 0.29
CA LEU A 460 23.50 -9.40 1.16
C LEU A 460 23.78 -7.90 1.28
N ILE A 461 23.83 -7.15 0.17
CA ILE A 461 24.03 -5.68 0.18
C ILE A 461 22.96 -4.98 1.02
N GLN A 462 21.69 -5.35 0.85
CA GLN A 462 20.58 -4.77 1.64
C GLN A 462 20.72 -5.06 3.13
N THR A 463 21.13 -6.27 3.48
CA THR A 463 21.35 -6.67 4.88
C THR A 463 22.56 -5.98 5.49
N ILE A 464 23.67 -5.91 4.76
CA ILE A 464 24.89 -5.18 5.16
C ILE A 464 24.57 -3.71 5.44
N GLY A 465 23.78 -3.08 4.58
CA GLY A 465 23.38 -1.69 4.71
C GLY A 465 22.62 -1.34 6.01
N ARG A 466 22.11 -2.32 6.74
CA ARG A 466 21.48 -2.08 8.05
C ARG A 466 22.46 -1.59 9.11
N ALA A 467 23.74 -1.94 9.03
CA ALA A 467 24.77 -1.42 9.92
C ALA A 467 25.38 -0.08 9.47
N ALA A 468 25.04 0.42 8.28
CA ALA A 468 25.65 1.62 7.70
C ALA A 468 25.19 2.95 8.34
N ARG A 469 24.28 2.93 9.30
CA ARG A 469 23.77 4.10 10.03
C ARG A 469 24.45 4.33 11.39
N ASN A 470 25.39 3.46 11.76
CA ASN A 470 26.17 3.53 12.98
C ASN A 470 27.65 3.71 12.66
N VAL A 471 28.34 4.62 13.34
CA VAL A 471 29.78 4.86 13.15
C VAL A 471 30.60 3.62 13.45
N GLY A 472 30.18 2.82 14.44
CA GLY A 472 30.78 1.53 14.79
C GLY A 472 30.23 0.34 14.01
N GLY A 473 29.50 0.60 12.92
CA GLY A 473 28.80 -0.42 12.15
C GLY A 473 29.75 -1.45 11.54
N ARG A 474 29.48 -2.74 11.79
CA ARG A 474 30.22 -3.85 11.20
C ARG A 474 29.31 -5.04 10.89
N VAL A 475 29.77 -5.88 9.98
CA VAL A 475 29.04 -7.07 9.52
C VAL A 475 29.93 -8.29 9.64
N ILE A 476 29.38 -9.38 10.17
CA ILE A 476 30.04 -10.69 10.19
C ILE A 476 29.23 -11.64 9.31
N MET A 477 29.88 -12.18 8.29
CA MET A 477 29.33 -13.25 7.45
C MET A 477 29.97 -14.58 7.90
N TYR A 478 29.13 -15.50 8.37
CA TYR A 478 29.60 -16.86 8.69
C TYR A 478 29.48 -17.75 7.45
N ALA A 479 30.62 -18.20 6.95
CA ALA A 479 30.74 -18.99 5.73
C ALA A 479 32.00 -19.83 5.72
N ASP A 480 31.94 -21.05 5.20
CA ASP A 480 33.11 -21.91 5.02
C ASP A 480 33.81 -21.65 3.67
N LYS A 481 33.13 -21.01 2.75
CA LYS A 481 33.65 -20.57 1.44
C LYS A 481 33.04 -19.24 1.02
N ILE A 482 33.82 -18.42 0.34
CA ILE A 482 33.30 -17.19 -0.27
C ILE A 482 32.63 -17.55 -1.60
N THR A 483 31.36 -17.29 -1.71
CA THR A 483 30.56 -17.51 -2.95
C THR A 483 30.66 -16.30 -3.87
N GLY A 484 30.21 -16.47 -5.14
CA GLY A 484 30.16 -15.37 -6.09
C GLY A 484 29.27 -14.20 -5.63
N SER A 485 28.15 -14.50 -4.98
CA SER A 485 27.24 -13.49 -4.41
C SER A 485 27.89 -12.73 -3.24
N MET A 486 28.61 -13.44 -2.36
CA MET A 486 29.36 -12.80 -1.26
C MET A 486 30.47 -11.90 -1.80
N ALA A 487 31.25 -12.38 -2.78
CA ALA A 487 32.34 -11.60 -3.37
C ALA A 487 31.82 -10.27 -3.97
N ARG A 488 30.75 -10.32 -4.78
CA ARG A 488 30.15 -9.11 -5.35
C ARG A 488 29.60 -8.16 -4.29
N ALA A 489 28.94 -8.68 -3.25
CA ALA A 489 28.40 -7.85 -2.19
C ALA A 489 29.49 -7.15 -1.37
N MET A 490 30.57 -7.86 -1.07
CA MET A 490 31.73 -7.31 -0.36
C MET A 490 32.47 -6.27 -1.20
N GLU A 491 32.69 -6.54 -2.48
CA GLU A 491 33.33 -5.62 -3.42
C GLU A 491 32.57 -4.31 -3.54
N GLU A 492 31.25 -4.39 -3.75
CA GLU A 492 30.40 -3.21 -3.86
C GLU A 492 30.35 -2.41 -2.55
N THR A 493 30.26 -3.07 -1.40
CA THR A 493 30.30 -2.42 -0.09
C THR A 493 31.64 -1.70 0.12
N ALA A 494 32.75 -2.36 -0.22
CA ALA A 494 34.09 -1.76 -0.13
C ALA A 494 34.23 -0.55 -1.08
N ARG A 495 33.73 -0.64 -2.30
CA ARG A 495 33.72 0.46 -3.27
C ARG A 495 32.99 1.69 -2.71
N ARG A 496 31.77 1.49 -2.22
CA ARG A 496 30.94 2.58 -1.63
C ARG A 496 31.64 3.20 -0.42
N ARG A 497 32.23 2.37 0.44
CA ARG A 497 32.98 2.81 1.60
C ARG A 497 34.15 3.72 1.18
N GLN A 498 34.96 3.32 0.20
CA GLN A 498 36.09 4.11 -0.30
C GLN A 498 35.65 5.46 -0.87
N VAL A 499 34.56 5.50 -1.63
CA VAL A 499 34.00 6.75 -2.17
C VAL A 499 33.62 7.70 -1.06
N GLN A 500 32.93 7.21 -0.02
CA GLN A 500 32.54 8.03 1.13
C GLN A 500 33.75 8.49 1.97
N GLU A 501 34.70 7.61 2.22
CA GLU A 501 35.93 7.95 2.98
C GLU A 501 36.73 9.04 2.27
N ARG A 502 36.88 8.94 0.94
CA ARG A 502 37.54 9.98 0.14
C ARG A 502 36.81 11.31 0.25
N TYR A 503 35.51 11.30 0.08
CA TYR A 503 34.69 12.51 0.21
C TYR A 503 34.82 13.14 1.60
N ASN A 504 34.82 12.34 2.67
CA ASN A 504 35.01 12.82 4.03
C ASN A 504 36.37 13.49 4.22
N MET A 505 37.45 12.91 3.67
CA MET A 505 38.79 13.48 3.74
C MET A 505 38.87 14.83 2.97
N ASP A 506 38.32 14.86 1.75
CA ASP A 506 38.37 16.04 0.89
C ASP A 506 37.57 17.23 1.48
N HIS A 507 36.54 16.94 2.27
CA HIS A 507 35.65 17.96 2.86
C HIS A 507 35.82 18.14 4.39
N GLY A 508 36.75 17.42 5.02
CA GLY A 508 37.00 17.50 6.46
C GLY A 508 35.81 17.04 7.31
N ILE A 509 35.02 16.08 6.83
CA ILE A 509 33.82 15.58 7.52
C ILE A 509 34.21 14.46 8.48
N THR A 510 33.77 14.57 9.73
CA THR A 510 33.88 13.50 10.73
C THR A 510 32.55 12.74 10.79
N PRO A 511 32.55 11.41 10.57
CA PRO A 511 31.34 10.61 10.64
C PRO A 511 30.61 10.72 11.97
N GLN A 512 29.29 10.86 11.93
CA GLN A 512 28.45 10.95 13.13
C GLN A 512 27.24 10.01 12.98
N THR A 513 26.98 9.21 14.03
CA THR A 513 25.79 8.38 14.11
C THR A 513 24.54 9.25 14.10
N VAL A 514 23.56 8.91 13.28
CA VAL A 514 22.26 9.62 13.22
C VAL A 514 21.54 9.42 14.54
N LYS A 515 21.17 10.49 15.22
CA LYS A 515 20.26 10.45 16.37
C LYS A 515 18.88 10.82 15.89
N LYS A 516 17.91 9.92 16.07
CA LYS A 516 16.48 10.24 15.92
C LYS A 516 15.92 10.64 17.28
N GLU A 517 15.18 11.74 17.30
CA GLU A 517 14.38 12.17 18.45
C GLU A 517 13.18 11.24 18.67
#